data_0d368359e2c0f0f33750f2c04cc95ae3
#
_entry.id   0d368359e2c0f0f33750f2c04cc95ae3
#
_cell.length_a   1.000
_cell.length_b   1.000
_cell.length_c   1.000
_cell.angle_alpha   90.00
_cell.angle_beta   90.00
_cell.angle_gamma   90.00
#
_symmetry.space_group_name_H-M   'P 1'
#
loop_
_entity.id
_entity.type
_entity.pdbx_description
1 polymer ?
#
loop_
_entity_poly.entity_id
_entity_poly.type
_entity_poly.pdbx_seq_one_letter_code
_entity_poly.pdbx_strand_id
1 'polypeptide(L)'
;MKIGIYGGTFNPPHLGHQAAAETAVKVLGLDKLILIPAAVPPHKQLPEHTPDNRHRVEMTLKMADAMNMPGVVEVSDMEMKREGKSYTSDTLRIIKENYPDAELWLLMGTDMFLTLHLWHEPEEVLKLAKICAFGRTEQDGEEVFAPQRAFLSEKYPGSEFTTITLPGLVDISSTQLREMLLNGTAGEYLLPAVYGYILMNGLYGVKPNLKHLDIPELRACSYSMVRNKRVPHIRGTEEEAVRLAKRWGADEVLARRAGILHDCTKYWELEEHLAVCDKYGAQLDDLERSAVKLLHSKSGACIAREVFGEPEEVFQAIFWHTTGKADMTLLEKILYIADYMEPCRKFDGVDKMRELAYSDLDKAMLMGVNMTVEDMTERGVPIHANTLGAHDWLVEQGVTLEDM
;
A
#
# COMPACT_ATOMS: atom_id res chain seq x y z
N MET A 1 23.37 7.84 16.32
CA MET A 1 22.25 7.33 15.48
C MET A 1 22.34 5.82 15.40
N LYS A 2 21.23 5.11 15.63
CA LYS A 2 21.13 3.65 15.51
C LYS A 2 20.48 3.28 14.18
N ILE A 3 21.17 2.51 13.34
CA ILE A 3 20.66 2.08 12.03
C ILE A 3 20.53 0.56 12.01
N GLY A 4 19.31 0.09 11.79
CA GLY A 4 19.01 -1.30 11.48
C GLY A 4 19.23 -1.59 9.99
N ILE A 5 19.79 -2.74 9.67
CA ILE A 5 19.96 -3.26 8.32
C ILE A 5 19.25 -4.61 8.25
N TYR A 6 18.26 -4.70 7.40
CA TYR A 6 17.51 -5.93 7.20
C TYR A 6 17.63 -6.38 5.74
N GLY A 7 18.62 -7.24 5.49
CA GLY A 7 18.84 -7.87 4.20
C GLY A 7 17.96 -9.12 4.02
N GLY A 8 17.46 -9.33 2.84
CA GLY A 8 16.66 -10.51 2.53
C GLY A 8 16.32 -10.64 1.04
N THR A 9 15.93 -11.82 0.60
CA THR A 9 15.46 -11.99 -0.79
C THR A 9 14.13 -11.30 -1.03
N PHE A 10 13.30 -11.16 0.01
CA PHE A 10 11.93 -10.61 -0.06
C PHE A 10 11.16 -11.15 -1.29
N ASN A 11 11.00 -12.48 -1.32
CA ASN A 11 10.55 -13.22 -2.52
C ASN A 11 9.35 -14.15 -2.25
N PRO A 12 8.14 -13.61 -1.96
CA PRO A 12 7.80 -12.20 -1.70
C PRO A 12 8.08 -11.77 -0.24
N PRO A 13 8.09 -10.45 0.06
CA PRO A 13 7.97 -9.97 1.43
C PRO A 13 6.58 -10.34 1.97
N HIS A 14 6.49 -10.64 3.27
CA HIS A 14 5.28 -11.14 3.92
C HIS A 14 5.15 -10.61 5.36
N LEU A 15 4.03 -10.90 6.02
CA LEU A 15 3.73 -10.41 7.37
C LEU A 15 4.82 -10.72 8.39
N GLY A 16 5.51 -11.87 8.28
CA GLY A 16 6.65 -12.19 9.14
C GLY A 16 7.84 -11.26 8.97
N HIS A 17 8.13 -10.81 7.73
CA HIS A 17 9.16 -9.80 7.50
C HIS A 17 8.78 -8.45 8.10
N GLN A 18 7.52 -8.03 7.94
CA GLN A 18 7.02 -6.79 8.53
C GLN A 18 7.11 -6.84 10.06
N ALA A 19 6.59 -7.90 10.69
CA ALA A 19 6.60 -8.05 12.14
C ALA A 19 8.03 -7.99 12.71
N ALA A 20 8.99 -8.65 12.06
CA ALA A 20 10.41 -8.60 12.46
C ALA A 20 10.98 -7.17 12.37
N ALA A 21 10.71 -6.48 11.25
CA ALA A 21 11.18 -5.11 11.02
C ALA A 21 10.58 -4.14 12.05
N GLU A 22 9.27 -4.14 12.26
CA GLU A 22 8.59 -3.27 13.23
C GLU A 22 9.02 -3.52 14.68
N THR A 23 9.18 -4.81 15.04
CA THR A 23 9.62 -5.19 16.38
C THR A 23 11.04 -4.71 16.62
N ALA A 24 11.94 -4.90 15.66
CA ALA A 24 13.31 -4.44 15.77
C ALA A 24 13.40 -2.92 15.92
N VAL A 25 12.64 -2.14 15.14
CA VAL A 25 12.61 -0.67 15.29
C VAL A 25 12.22 -0.28 16.72
N LYS A 26 11.18 -0.90 17.27
CA LYS A 26 10.67 -0.58 18.62
C LYS A 26 11.63 -1.03 19.73
N VAL A 27 12.10 -2.28 19.69
CA VAL A 27 12.88 -2.88 20.77
C VAL A 27 14.31 -2.30 20.83
N LEU A 28 14.94 -2.10 19.68
CA LEU A 28 16.29 -1.55 19.61
C LEU A 28 16.32 -0.02 19.67
N GLY A 29 15.15 0.64 19.50
CA GLY A 29 15.06 2.09 19.40
C GLY A 29 15.85 2.61 18.20
N LEU A 30 15.59 2.03 17.01
CA LEU A 30 16.29 2.42 15.79
C LEU A 30 15.83 3.79 15.31
N ASP A 31 16.77 4.66 15.00
CA ASP A 31 16.51 5.94 14.34
C ASP A 31 16.20 5.73 12.84
N LYS A 32 16.77 4.67 12.25
CA LYS A 32 16.58 4.29 10.84
C LYS A 32 16.61 2.77 10.69
N LEU A 33 15.77 2.23 9.81
CA LEU A 33 15.82 0.86 9.34
C LEU A 33 15.92 0.83 7.81
N ILE A 34 16.94 0.18 7.30
CA ILE A 34 17.18 0.02 5.86
C ILE A 34 16.83 -1.42 5.47
N LEU A 35 15.77 -1.57 4.66
CA LEU A 35 15.39 -2.85 4.05
C LEU A 35 16.16 -3.00 2.74
N ILE A 36 16.91 -4.09 2.59
CA ILE A 36 17.81 -4.30 1.44
C ILE A 36 17.44 -5.60 0.73
N PRO A 37 16.68 -5.54 -0.38
CA PRO A 37 16.45 -6.72 -1.21
C PRO A 37 17.76 -7.18 -1.84
N ALA A 38 18.15 -8.45 -1.59
CA ALA A 38 19.37 -9.04 -2.14
C ALA A 38 19.23 -9.30 -3.64
N ALA A 39 20.21 -8.89 -4.45
CA ALA A 39 20.23 -9.15 -5.88
C ALA A 39 20.50 -10.64 -6.17
N VAL A 40 21.67 -11.11 -5.82
CA VAL A 40 22.10 -12.50 -5.95
C VAL A 40 22.59 -12.99 -4.58
N PRO A 41 21.73 -13.70 -3.82
CA PRO A 41 22.13 -14.19 -2.51
C PRO A 41 23.30 -15.19 -2.64
N PRO A 42 24.37 -15.06 -1.82
CA PRO A 42 25.55 -15.89 -1.99
C PRO A 42 25.35 -17.37 -1.65
N HIS A 43 24.33 -17.67 -0.84
CA HIS A 43 24.06 -19.00 -0.29
C HIS A 43 22.81 -19.69 -0.84
N LYS A 44 22.07 -19.02 -1.73
CA LYS A 44 20.81 -19.56 -2.30
C LYS A 44 20.73 -19.31 -3.80
N GLN A 45 20.33 -20.33 -4.54
CA GLN A 45 19.78 -20.11 -5.88
C GLN A 45 18.36 -19.56 -5.75
N LEU A 46 18.04 -18.54 -6.54
CA LEU A 46 16.67 -18.05 -6.60
C LEU A 46 15.78 -19.12 -7.25
N PRO A 47 14.61 -19.40 -6.69
CA PRO A 47 13.66 -20.35 -7.25
C PRO A 47 13.22 -19.98 -8.67
N GLU A 48 12.78 -20.96 -9.43
CA GLU A 48 12.11 -20.74 -10.70
C GLU A 48 10.90 -19.80 -10.52
N HIS A 49 10.59 -18.99 -11.52
CA HIS A 49 9.56 -17.95 -11.48
C HIS A 49 9.79 -16.83 -10.42
N THR A 50 11.02 -16.70 -9.89
CA THR A 50 11.34 -15.52 -9.09
C THR A 50 11.21 -14.27 -9.98
N PRO A 51 10.42 -13.27 -9.55
CA PRO A 51 10.34 -12.00 -10.24
C PRO A 51 11.69 -11.30 -10.33
N ASP A 52 11.88 -10.49 -11.36
CA ASP A 52 13.09 -9.69 -11.49
C ASP A 52 13.29 -8.73 -10.30
N ASN A 53 14.48 -8.16 -10.23
CA ASN A 53 14.90 -7.32 -9.12
C ASN A 53 13.94 -6.13 -8.91
N ARG A 54 13.42 -5.53 -9.99
CA ARG A 54 12.50 -4.39 -9.93
C ARG A 54 11.23 -4.75 -9.17
N HIS A 55 10.61 -5.88 -9.46
CA HIS A 55 9.41 -6.32 -8.76
C HIS A 55 9.65 -6.61 -7.29
N ARG A 56 10.82 -7.18 -6.92
CA ARG A 56 11.15 -7.45 -5.53
C ARG A 56 11.37 -6.16 -4.74
N VAL A 57 12.01 -5.16 -5.34
CA VAL A 57 12.13 -3.81 -4.74
C VAL A 57 10.76 -3.18 -4.55
N GLU A 58 9.90 -3.19 -5.58
CA GLU A 58 8.54 -2.64 -5.48
C GLU A 58 7.69 -3.30 -4.40
N MET A 59 7.71 -4.62 -4.29
CA MET A 59 7.02 -5.32 -3.20
C MET A 59 7.57 -4.93 -1.83
N THR A 60 8.88 -4.73 -1.71
CA THR A 60 9.51 -4.29 -0.46
C THR A 60 9.15 -2.84 -0.11
N LEU A 61 9.05 -1.95 -1.11
CA LEU A 61 8.55 -0.59 -0.94
C LEU A 61 7.11 -0.57 -0.42
N LYS A 62 6.24 -1.44 -0.95
CA LYS A 62 4.86 -1.58 -0.46
C LYS A 62 4.80 -2.08 0.98
N MET A 63 5.68 -3.01 1.36
CA MET A 63 5.80 -3.45 2.75
C MET A 63 6.28 -2.30 3.65
N ALA A 64 7.30 -1.55 3.23
CA ALA A 64 7.81 -0.40 3.99
C ALA A 64 6.75 0.70 4.17
N ASP A 65 6.00 1.03 3.12
CA ASP A 65 4.90 2.00 3.18
C ASP A 65 3.78 1.53 4.14
N ALA A 66 3.48 0.22 4.16
CA ALA A 66 2.48 -0.36 5.05
C ALA A 66 2.85 -0.30 6.54
N MET A 67 4.14 -0.24 6.88
CA MET A 67 4.61 -0.08 8.26
C MET A 67 4.27 1.30 8.85
N ASN A 68 3.96 2.27 8.00
CA ASN A 68 3.57 3.63 8.40
C ASN A 68 4.58 4.31 9.36
N MET A 69 5.86 4.15 9.07
CA MET A 69 7.00 4.72 9.83
C MET A 69 7.82 5.67 8.92
N PRO A 70 7.22 6.80 8.48
CA PRO A 70 7.89 7.73 7.55
C PRO A 70 9.14 8.33 8.19
N GLY A 71 10.25 8.36 7.42
CA GLY A 71 11.53 8.86 7.90
C GLY A 71 12.34 7.87 8.74
N VAL A 72 11.73 6.78 9.21
CA VAL A 72 12.43 5.70 9.94
C VAL A 72 12.75 4.54 9.03
N VAL A 73 11.79 4.05 8.26
CA VAL A 73 11.97 2.90 7.36
C VAL A 73 12.20 3.36 5.94
N GLU A 74 13.26 2.84 5.33
CA GLU A 74 13.58 3.07 3.91
C GLU A 74 13.96 1.75 3.22
N VAL A 75 13.77 1.70 1.91
CA VAL A 75 14.22 0.58 1.07
C VAL A 75 15.40 1.04 0.23
N SER A 76 16.47 0.25 0.23
CA SER A 76 17.66 0.50 -0.59
C SER A 76 17.85 -0.59 -1.62
N ASP A 77 17.99 -0.21 -2.87
CA ASP A 77 18.32 -1.09 -3.99
C ASP A 77 19.84 -1.24 -4.22
N MET A 78 20.65 -0.86 -3.23
CA MET A 78 22.11 -0.79 -3.35
C MET A 78 22.76 -2.11 -3.78
N GLU A 79 22.21 -3.25 -3.33
CA GLU A 79 22.69 -4.57 -3.75
C GLU A 79 22.29 -4.92 -5.19
N MET A 80 21.16 -4.40 -5.66
CA MET A 80 20.69 -4.57 -7.03
C MET A 80 21.56 -3.83 -8.07
N LYS A 81 22.26 -2.79 -7.63
CA LYS A 81 23.14 -1.96 -8.47
C LYS A 81 24.59 -2.49 -8.54
N ARG A 82 24.91 -3.49 -7.72
CA ARG A 82 26.23 -4.12 -7.72
C ARG A 82 26.24 -5.36 -8.60
N GLU A 83 27.34 -5.57 -9.31
CA GLU A 83 27.58 -6.81 -10.04
C GLU A 83 28.07 -7.92 -9.09
N GLY A 84 27.68 -9.16 -9.38
CA GLY A 84 28.12 -10.33 -8.62
C GLY A 84 27.26 -10.67 -7.41
N LYS A 85 27.85 -11.39 -6.45
CA LYS A 85 27.19 -11.83 -5.23
C LYS A 85 27.05 -10.67 -4.22
N SER A 86 25.91 -10.60 -3.55
CA SER A 86 25.63 -9.61 -2.51
C SER A 86 26.18 -10.08 -1.17
N TYR A 87 27.43 -9.74 -0.84
CA TYR A 87 27.99 -10.04 0.46
C TYR A 87 27.61 -8.97 1.49
N THR A 88 27.20 -9.42 2.68
CA THR A 88 26.78 -8.54 3.78
C THR A 88 27.94 -7.66 4.29
N SER A 89 29.18 -8.17 4.30
CA SER A 89 30.36 -7.38 4.68
C SER A 89 30.53 -6.13 3.81
N ASP A 90 30.35 -6.26 2.48
CA ASP A 90 30.43 -5.13 1.55
C ASP A 90 29.31 -4.11 1.77
N THR A 91 28.09 -4.62 2.00
CA THR A 91 26.92 -3.78 2.26
C THR A 91 27.12 -2.97 3.55
N LEU A 92 27.63 -3.59 4.62
CA LEU A 92 27.91 -2.91 5.89
C LEU A 92 29.02 -1.89 5.77
N ARG A 93 30.09 -2.15 4.99
CA ARG A 93 31.16 -1.17 4.72
C ARG A 93 30.59 0.09 4.06
N ILE A 94 29.81 -0.07 3.00
CA ILE A 94 29.21 1.07 2.30
C ILE A 94 28.29 1.88 3.24
N ILE A 95 27.48 1.21 4.05
CA ILE A 95 26.61 1.90 5.01
C ILE A 95 27.45 2.62 6.07
N LYS A 96 28.52 2.00 6.56
CA LYS A 96 29.42 2.61 7.55
C LYS A 96 30.19 3.80 6.99
N GLU A 97 30.58 3.78 5.72
CA GLU A 97 31.16 4.92 5.03
C GLU A 97 30.19 6.11 4.91
N ASN A 98 28.91 5.83 4.62
CA ASN A 98 27.86 6.85 4.53
C ASN A 98 27.43 7.39 5.90
N TYR A 99 27.58 6.59 6.97
CA TYR A 99 27.19 6.90 8.33
C TYR A 99 28.30 6.53 9.34
N PRO A 100 29.45 7.25 9.34
CA PRO A 100 30.64 6.87 10.10
C PRO A 100 30.40 6.72 11.60
N ASP A 101 29.56 7.59 12.19
CA ASP A 101 29.27 7.62 13.63
C ASP A 101 28.05 6.79 14.03
N ALA A 102 27.40 6.08 13.09
CA ALA A 102 26.23 5.29 13.39
C ALA A 102 26.59 3.95 14.05
N GLU A 103 25.77 3.55 15.02
CA GLU A 103 25.74 2.19 15.54
C GLU A 103 24.87 1.34 14.60
N LEU A 104 25.47 0.32 13.97
CA LEU A 104 24.78 -0.54 13.01
C LEU A 104 24.25 -1.79 13.70
N TRP A 105 23.03 -2.18 13.36
CA TRP A 105 22.36 -3.39 13.81
C TRP A 105 21.97 -4.24 12.59
N LEU A 106 22.52 -5.44 12.47
CA LEU A 106 22.15 -6.37 11.41
C LEU A 106 21.04 -7.31 11.90
N LEU A 107 19.88 -7.25 11.24
CA LEU A 107 18.71 -8.05 11.56
C LEU A 107 18.74 -9.35 10.75
N MET A 108 18.49 -10.48 11.42
CA MET A 108 18.44 -11.78 10.74
C MET A 108 17.57 -12.81 11.47
N GLY A 109 16.98 -13.72 10.72
CA GLY A 109 16.26 -14.86 11.27
C GLY A 109 17.19 -15.97 11.78
N THR A 110 16.62 -16.95 12.49
CA THR A 110 17.32 -18.08 13.10
C THR A 110 18.29 -18.77 12.15
N ASP A 111 17.87 -19.15 10.96
CA ASP A 111 18.69 -19.89 9.98
C ASP A 111 19.98 -19.14 9.64
N MET A 112 19.87 -17.83 9.48
CA MET A 112 21.01 -16.95 9.14
C MET A 112 21.96 -16.79 10.34
N PHE A 113 21.39 -16.65 11.54
CA PHE A 113 22.18 -16.53 12.77
C PHE A 113 22.97 -17.81 13.05
N LEU A 114 22.37 -18.97 12.92
CA LEU A 114 23.03 -20.25 13.15
C LEU A 114 24.19 -20.54 12.18
N THR A 115 24.13 -19.94 11.00
CA THR A 115 25.17 -20.10 9.95
C THR A 115 26.09 -18.90 9.78
N LEU A 116 25.98 -17.86 10.61
CA LEU A 116 26.73 -16.60 10.48
C LEU A 116 28.25 -16.81 10.40
N HIS A 117 28.79 -17.78 11.13
CA HIS A 117 30.21 -18.12 11.13
C HIS A 117 30.72 -18.72 9.80
N LEU A 118 29.82 -19.08 8.89
CA LEU A 118 30.13 -19.61 7.55
C LEU A 118 30.01 -18.54 6.46
N TRP A 119 29.61 -17.32 6.82
CA TRP A 119 29.45 -16.24 5.86
C TRP A 119 30.78 -15.75 5.31
N HIS A 120 30.73 -14.97 4.25
CA HIS A 120 31.90 -14.27 3.73
C HIS A 120 32.33 -13.17 4.72
N GLU A 121 33.60 -13.22 5.17
CA GLU A 121 34.17 -12.28 6.14
C GLU A 121 33.33 -12.08 7.42
N PRO A 122 33.00 -13.16 8.16
CA PRO A 122 32.13 -13.05 9.32
C PRO A 122 32.69 -12.17 10.43
N GLU A 123 34.03 -12.12 10.59
CA GLU A 123 34.71 -11.23 11.52
C GLU A 123 34.42 -9.76 11.20
N GLU A 124 34.52 -9.39 9.94
CA GLU A 124 34.23 -8.02 9.49
C GLU A 124 32.75 -7.64 9.69
N VAL A 125 31.84 -8.56 9.42
CA VAL A 125 30.38 -8.37 9.71
C VAL A 125 30.18 -8.08 11.19
N LEU A 126 30.79 -8.88 12.08
CA LEU A 126 30.64 -8.76 13.54
C LEU A 126 31.36 -7.55 14.13
N LYS A 127 32.40 -7.05 13.46
CA LYS A 127 33.07 -5.81 13.81
C LYS A 127 32.29 -4.57 13.44
N LEU A 128 31.62 -4.61 12.29
CA LEU A 128 30.84 -3.45 11.75
C LEU A 128 29.45 -3.31 12.34
N ALA A 129 28.81 -4.40 12.74
CA ALA A 129 27.43 -4.37 13.21
C ALA A 129 27.19 -5.30 14.41
N LYS A 130 26.34 -4.84 15.32
CA LYS A 130 25.70 -5.65 16.34
C LYS A 130 24.64 -6.53 15.67
N ILE A 131 24.42 -7.72 16.19
CA ILE A 131 23.50 -8.69 15.60
C ILE A 131 22.18 -8.70 16.38
N CYS A 132 21.07 -8.57 15.67
CA CYS A 132 19.74 -8.78 16.19
C CYS A 132 19.12 -10.00 15.51
N ALA A 133 19.03 -11.11 16.24
CA ALA A 133 18.41 -12.34 15.76
C ALA A 133 16.94 -12.43 16.22
N PHE A 134 16.07 -13.00 15.39
CA PHE A 134 14.67 -13.24 15.73
C PHE A 134 14.23 -14.65 15.34
N GLY A 135 13.42 -15.26 16.22
CA GLY A 135 12.79 -16.55 15.96
C GLY A 135 11.72 -16.45 14.90
N ARG A 136 11.58 -17.48 14.08
CA ARG A 136 10.53 -17.60 13.06
C ARG A 136 9.42 -18.55 13.47
N THR A 137 9.72 -19.46 14.40
CA THR A 137 8.81 -20.48 14.91
C THR A 137 8.76 -20.44 16.43
N GLU A 138 7.74 -21.08 17.03
CA GLU A 138 7.65 -21.24 18.50
C GLU A 138 8.82 -22.06 19.07
N GLN A 139 9.51 -22.82 18.24
CA GLN A 139 10.65 -23.66 18.61
C GLN A 139 11.96 -22.87 18.63
N ASP A 140 11.97 -21.65 18.10
CA ASP A 140 13.16 -20.77 18.07
C ASP A 140 13.29 -20.01 19.40
N GLY A 141 13.37 -20.74 20.51
CA GLY A 141 13.58 -20.18 21.85
C GLY A 141 15.05 -19.88 22.16
N GLU A 142 15.32 -19.43 23.40
CA GLU A 142 16.66 -19.11 23.87
C GLU A 142 17.60 -20.32 23.78
N GLU A 143 17.09 -21.54 23.93
CA GLU A 143 17.85 -22.78 23.78
C GLU A 143 18.46 -22.97 22.39
N VAL A 144 17.90 -22.36 21.36
CA VAL A 144 18.44 -22.39 19.98
C VAL A 144 19.50 -21.30 19.79
N PHE A 145 19.29 -20.13 20.36
CA PHE A 145 20.19 -18.97 20.17
C PHE A 145 21.42 -19.01 21.10
N ALA A 146 21.27 -19.45 22.36
CA ALA A 146 22.32 -19.37 23.36
C ALA A 146 23.60 -20.12 22.99
N PRO A 147 23.58 -21.37 22.47
CA PRO A 147 24.79 -22.07 22.07
C PRO A 147 25.56 -21.36 20.95
N GLN A 148 24.85 -20.88 19.93
CA GLN A 148 25.46 -20.17 18.81
C GLN A 148 26.03 -18.83 19.25
N ARG A 149 25.32 -18.10 20.11
CA ARG A 149 25.83 -16.84 20.69
C ARG A 149 27.11 -17.06 21.49
N ALA A 150 27.14 -18.07 22.33
CA ALA A 150 28.36 -18.43 23.10
C ALA A 150 29.53 -18.74 22.17
N PHE A 151 29.31 -19.59 21.16
CA PHE A 151 30.31 -19.93 20.15
C PHE A 151 30.85 -18.70 19.41
N LEU A 152 29.96 -17.81 18.96
CA LEU A 152 30.36 -16.62 18.23
C LEU A 152 31.10 -15.61 19.13
N SER A 153 30.68 -15.47 20.41
CA SER A 153 31.35 -14.59 21.37
C SER A 153 32.77 -15.07 21.73
N GLU A 154 32.95 -16.39 21.81
CA GLU A 154 34.27 -16.98 22.04
C GLU A 154 35.19 -16.79 20.82
N LYS A 155 34.67 -17.07 19.63
CA LYS A 155 35.43 -17.01 18.38
C LYS A 155 35.74 -15.59 17.92
N TYR A 156 34.86 -14.65 18.19
CA TYR A 156 34.95 -13.25 17.78
C TYR A 156 34.73 -12.32 18.99
N PRO A 157 35.74 -12.14 19.83
CA PRO A 157 35.64 -11.32 21.04
C PRO A 157 35.24 -9.87 20.73
N GLY A 158 34.29 -9.34 21.52
CA GLY A 158 33.79 -7.98 21.35
C GLY A 158 32.52 -7.87 20.48
N SER A 159 32.05 -8.97 19.87
CA SER A 159 30.79 -8.98 19.15
C SER A 159 29.59 -8.91 20.11
N GLU A 160 28.53 -8.18 19.70
CA GLU A 160 27.32 -7.97 20.47
C GLU A 160 26.11 -8.62 19.80
N PHE A 161 25.30 -9.33 20.61
CA PHE A 161 24.14 -10.09 20.13
C PHE A 161 22.91 -9.78 20.97
N THR A 162 21.78 -9.61 20.31
CA THR A 162 20.46 -9.49 20.93
C THR A 162 19.49 -10.42 20.22
N THR A 163 18.62 -11.07 20.98
CA THR A 163 17.50 -11.84 20.44
C THR A 163 16.20 -11.11 20.73
N ILE A 164 15.31 -11.06 19.74
CA ILE A 164 13.97 -10.49 19.90
C ILE A 164 12.91 -11.55 19.64
N THR A 165 11.83 -11.50 20.42
CA THR A 165 10.66 -12.34 20.23
C THR A 165 9.63 -11.55 19.41
N LEU A 166 9.07 -12.17 18.37
CA LEU A 166 8.07 -11.53 17.53
C LEU A 166 6.67 -11.69 18.17
N PRO A 167 5.86 -10.63 18.22
CA PRO A 167 4.48 -10.71 18.66
C PRO A 167 3.64 -11.40 17.59
N GLY A 168 3.22 -12.63 17.84
CA GLY A 168 2.48 -13.42 16.85
C GLY A 168 3.41 -14.00 15.78
N LEU A 169 3.69 -15.27 15.90
CA LEU A 169 4.49 -15.98 14.92
C LEU A 169 3.69 -16.20 13.65
N VAL A 170 4.17 -15.64 12.55
CA VAL A 170 3.71 -16.01 11.21
C VAL A 170 4.66 -17.12 10.75
N ASP A 171 4.35 -18.37 11.14
CA ASP A 171 5.13 -19.55 10.73
C ASP A 171 4.87 -19.86 9.25
N ILE A 172 5.46 -19.02 8.41
CA ILE A 172 5.40 -19.18 6.95
C ILE A 172 6.73 -18.84 6.30
N SER A 173 7.18 -19.70 5.42
CA SER A 173 8.33 -19.44 4.58
C SER A 173 7.90 -18.86 3.23
N SER A 174 8.77 -18.06 2.60
CA SER A 174 8.53 -17.59 1.23
C SER A 174 8.34 -18.75 0.22
N THR A 175 8.85 -19.95 0.52
CA THR A 175 8.64 -21.13 -0.33
C THR A 175 7.20 -21.60 -0.25
N GLN A 176 6.67 -21.79 0.96
CA GLN A 176 5.26 -22.15 1.16
C GLN A 176 4.34 -21.09 0.57
N LEU A 177 4.66 -19.80 0.74
CA LEU A 177 3.87 -18.72 0.15
C LEU A 177 3.79 -18.79 -1.38
N ARG A 178 4.88 -19.13 -2.07
CA ARG A 178 4.84 -19.27 -3.53
C ARG A 178 3.94 -20.42 -3.98
N GLU A 179 3.90 -21.52 -3.25
CA GLU A 179 2.95 -22.63 -3.50
C GLU A 179 1.51 -22.20 -3.23
N MET A 180 1.28 -21.47 -2.12
CA MET A 180 -0.04 -20.93 -1.77
C MET A 180 -0.54 -19.88 -2.76
N LEU A 181 0.35 -19.08 -3.36
CA LEU A 181 0.00 -18.13 -4.42
C LEU A 181 -0.59 -18.83 -5.65
N LEU A 182 -0.02 -19.97 -6.06
CA LEU A 182 -0.54 -20.75 -7.19
C LEU A 182 -1.93 -21.34 -6.92
N ASN A 183 -2.26 -21.57 -5.65
CA ASN A 183 -3.54 -22.12 -5.20
C ASN A 183 -4.54 -21.05 -4.74
N GLY A 184 -4.18 -19.75 -4.80
CA GLY A 184 -5.04 -18.64 -4.38
C GLY A 184 -5.26 -18.53 -2.86
N THR A 185 -4.40 -19.14 -2.03
CA THR A 185 -4.57 -19.17 -0.56
C THR A 185 -3.56 -18.33 0.22
N ALA A 186 -2.71 -17.56 -0.48
CA ALA A 186 -1.63 -16.78 0.15
C ALA A 186 -2.09 -15.46 0.80
N GLY A 187 -3.30 -14.99 0.51
CA GLY A 187 -3.76 -13.64 0.88
C GLY A 187 -3.68 -13.32 2.38
N GLU A 188 -3.87 -14.31 3.25
CA GLU A 188 -3.82 -14.14 4.72
C GLU A 188 -2.41 -13.91 5.27
N TYR A 189 -1.37 -14.27 4.51
CA TYR A 189 0.04 -14.18 4.93
C TYR A 189 0.78 -13.01 4.28
N LEU A 190 0.13 -12.33 3.36
CA LEU A 190 0.68 -11.20 2.62
C LEU A 190 0.01 -9.89 3.03
N LEU A 191 0.78 -8.81 3.00
CA LEU A 191 0.19 -7.48 3.05
C LEU A 191 -0.73 -7.29 1.82
N PRO A 192 -1.92 -6.73 1.98
CA PRO A 192 -2.85 -6.56 0.85
C PRO A 192 -2.21 -5.87 -0.35
N ALA A 193 -1.44 -4.79 -0.13
CA ALA A 193 -0.76 -4.09 -1.22
C ALA A 193 0.31 -4.94 -1.93
N VAL A 194 0.98 -5.86 -1.23
CA VAL A 194 1.94 -6.80 -1.84
C VAL A 194 1.19 -7.87 -2.62
N TYR A 195 0.13 -8.44 -2.05
CA TYR A 195 -0.70 -9.44 -2.73
C TYR A 195 -1.33 -8.89 -4.01
N GLY A 196 -1.95 -7.70 -3.92
CA GLY A 196 -2.51 -7.03 -5.09
C GLY A 196 -1.48 -6.74 -6.17
N TYR A 197 -0.26 -6.32 -5.80
CA TYR A 197 0.83 -6.13 -6.75
C TYR A 197 1.22 -7.42 -7.47
N ILE A 198 1.25 -8.55 -6.75
CA ILE A 198 1.51 -9.87 -7.32
C ILE A 198 0.42 -10.23 -8.34
N LEU A 199 -0.85 -10.04 -7.99
CA LEU A 199 -1.99 -10.30 -8.88
C LEU A 199 -1.93 -9.41 -10.13
N MET A 200 -1.77 -8.10 -9.95
CA MET A 200 -1.75 -7.12 -11.06
C MET A 200 -0.63 -7.37 -12.07
N ASN A 201 0.50 -7.95 -11.64
CA ASN A 201 1.66 -8.20 -12.49
C ASN A 201 1.85 -9.68 -12.86
N GLY A 202 0.95 -10.57 -12.44
CA GLY A 202 1.03 -12.01 -12.74
C GLY A 202 2.33 -12.66 -12.24
N LEU A 203 2.84 -12.24 -11.08
CA LEU A 203 4.11 -12.71 -10.55
C LEU A 203 3.99 -14.12 -9.99
N TYR A 204 5.11 -14.84 -9.86
CA TYR A 204 5.20 -16.21 -9.33
C TYR A 204 4.36 -17.24 -10.10
N GLY A 205 4.08 -16.98 -11.39
CA GLY A 205 3.26 -17.86 -12.20
C GLY A 205 1.75 -17.76 -11.98
N VAL A 206 1.31 -16.83 -11.13
CA VAL A 206 -0.12 -16.55 -10.91
C VAL A 206 -0.72 -15.94 -12.18
N LYS A 207 -1.89 -16.41 -12.57
CA LYS A 207 -2.64 -15.91 -13.75
C LYS A 207 -4.06 -15.55 -13.35
N PRO A 208 -4.27 -14.48 -12.58
CA PRO A 208 -5.59 -14.10 -12.14
C PRO A 208 -6.46 -13.60 -13.30
N ASN A 209 -7.74 -13.86 -13.23
CA ASN A 209 -8.69 -13.17 -14.10
C ASN A 209 -9.08 -11.85 -13.43
N LEU A 210 -8.37 -10.77 -13.74
CA LEU A 210 -8.61 -9.46 -13.14
C LEU A 210 -10.04 -8.94 -13.32
N LYS A 211 -10.76 -9.42 -14.34
CA LYS A 211 -12.16 -9.03 -14.60
C LYS A 211 -13.19 -9.76 -13.72
N HIS A 212 -12.73 -10.71 -12.89
CA HIS A 212 -13.61 -11.51 -12.02
C HIS A 212 -13.03 -11.70 -10.61
N LEU A 213 -12.34 -10.67 -10.11
CA LEU A 213 -11.80 -10.69 -8.75
C LEU A 213 -12.92 -10.67 -7.70
N ASP A 214 -12.75 -11.45 -6.64
CA ASP A 214 -13.56 -11.31 -5.45
C ASP A 214 -13.25 -9.99 -4.70
N ILE A 215 -14.02 -9.68 -3.67
CA ILE A 215 -13.85 -8.42 -2.93
C ILE A 215 -12.49 -8.33 -2.21
N PRO A 216 -11.97 -9.36 -1.53
CA PRO A 216 -10.62 -9.36 -0.96
C PRO A 216 -9.53 -9.09 -1.99
N GLU A 217 -9.57 -9.75 -3.14
CA GLU A 217 -8.59 -9.57 -4.22
C GLU A 217 -8.68 -8.18 -4.86
N LEU A 218 -9.90 -7.68 -5.10
CA LEU A 218 -10.14 -6.35 -5.64
C LEU A 218 -9.61 -5.25 -4.70
N ARG A 219 -9.84 -5.38 -3.39
CA ARG A 219 -9.23 -4.50 -2.37
C ARG A 219 -7.70 -4.56 -2.43
N ALA A 220 -7.13 -5.77 -2.48
CA ALA A 220 -5.68 -5.94 -2.55
C ALA A 220 -5.11 -5.23 -3.79
N CYS A 221 -5.72 -5.39 -4.95
CA CYS A 221 -5.33 -4.72 -6.19
C CYS A 221 -5.43 -3.19 -6.06
N SER A 222 -6.56 -2.66 -5.59
CA SER A 222 -6.73 -1.22 -5.36
C SER A 222 -5.67 -0.67 -4.39
N TYR A 223 -5.43 -1.34 -3.26
CA TYR A 223 -4.43 -0.91 -2.27
C TYR A 223 -3.01 -0.98 -2.80
N SER A 224 -2.73 -1.87 -3.76
CA SER A 224 -1.42 -1.93 -4.41
C SER A 224 -1.12 -0.73 -5.32
N MET A 225 -2.15 -0.02 -5.77
CA MET A 225 -2.04 1.12 -6.69
C MET A 225 -1.89 2.47 -5.97
N VAL A 226 -2.11 2.51 -4.65
CA VAL A 226 -2.05 3.72 -3.85
C VAL A 226 -1.00 3.64 -2.74
N ARG A 227 -0.69 4.77 -2.09
CA ARG A 227 0.10 4.79 -0.87
C ARG A 227 -0.74 4.31 0.32
N ASN A 228 -0.12 3.61 1.26
CA ASN A 228 -0.82 3.03 2.43
C ASN A 228 -1.65 4.06 3.22
N LYS A 229 -1.18 5.30 3.32
CA LYS A 229 -1.92 6.39 3.99
C LYS A 229 -3.30 6.68 3.39
N ARG A 230 -3.58 6.23 2.12
CA ARG A 230 -4.88 6.39 1.47
C ARG A 230 -5.83 5.21 1.76
N VAL A 231 -5.30 4.08 2.19
CA VAL A 231 -6.10 2.87 2.45
C VAL A 231 -7.23 3.09 3.46
N PRO A 232 -7.02 3.77 4.61
CA PRO A 232 -8.12 4.06 5.54
C PRO A 232 -9.27 4.83 4.91
N HIS A 233 -8.97 5.82 4.05
CA HIS A 233 -9.96 6.57 3.31
C HIS A 233 -10.74 5.70 2.31
N ILE A 234 -10.04 4.89 1.49
CA ILE A 234 -10.71 3.98 0.54
C ILE A 234 -11.65 3.02 1.28
N ARG A 235 -11.20 2.47 2.41
CA ARG A 235 -12.02 1.60 3.25
C ARG A 235 -13.24 2.34 3.80
N GLY A 236 -13.04 3.55 4.33
CA GLY A 236 -14.13 4.39 4.85
C GLY A 236 -15.16 4.70 3.76
N THR A 237 -14.71 5.08 2.56
CA THR A 237 -15.60 5.35 1.41
C THR A 237 -16.34 4.09 0.98
N GLU A 238 -15.68 2.93 0.91
CA GLU A 238 -16.32 1.65 0.62
C GLU A 238 -17.44 1.33 1.62
N GLU A 239 -17.15 1.43 2.91
CA GLU A 239 -18.11 1.13 3.98
C GLU A 239 -19.30 2.09 3.97
N GLU A 240 -19.08 3.39 3.78
CA GLU A 240 -20.13 4.38 3.69
C GLU A 240 -20.97 4.24 2.41
N ALA A 241 -20.35 3.95 1.28
CA ALA A 241 -21.09 3.68 0.03
C ALA A 241 -22.05 2.50 0.18
N VAL A 242 -21.62 1.42 0.85
CA VAL A 242 -22.50 0.27 1.14
C VAL A 242 -23.62 0.64 2.11
N ARG A 243 -23.35 1.41 3.16
CA ARG A 243 -24.38 1.86 4.11
C ARG A 243 -25.43 2.75 3.43
N LEU A 244 -24.99 3.68 2.59
CA LEU A 244 -25.88 4.55 1.83
C LEU A 244 -26.68 3.76 0.78
N ALA A 245 -26.05 2.80 0.08
CA ALA A 245 -26.74 1.93 -0.86
C ALA A 245 -27.88 1.16 -0.16
N LYS A 246 -27.60 0.57 0.99
CA LYS A 246 -28.63 -0.10 1.80
C LYS A 246 -29.73 0.85 2.26
N ARG A 247 -29.38 2.07 2.67
CA ARG A 247 -30.33 3.09 3.13
C ARG A 247 -31.28 3.54 2.00
N TRP A 248 -30.75 3.71 0.81
CA TRP A 248 -31.49 4.30 -0.32
C TRP A 248 -32.00 3.29 -1.34
N GLY A 249 -31.71 1.98 -1.14
CA GLY A 249 -32.18 0.91 -2.02
C GLY A 249 -31.38 0.76 -3.32
N ALA A 250 -30.11 1.16 -3.33
CA ALA A 250 -29.17 0.88 -4.42
C ALA A 250 -28.50 -0.50 -4.25
N ASP A 251 -27.81 -0.98 -5.29
CA ASP A 251 -27.05 -2.22 -5.23
C ASP A 251 -25.81 -2.07 -4.34
N GLU A 252 -25.79 -2.82 -3.22
CA GLU A 252 -24.69 -2.79 -2.24
C GLU A 252 -23.38 -3.35 -2.81
N VAL A 253 -23.43 -4.28 -3.77
CA VAL A 253 -22.24 -4.87 -4.41
C VAL A 253 -21.60 -3.86 -5.34
N LEU A 254 -22.40 -3.18 -6.17
CA LEU A 254 -21.89 -2.14 -7.06
C LEU A 254 -21.33 -0.95 -6.27
N ALA A 255 -22.02 -0.52 -5.20
CA ALA A 255 -21.53 0.54 -4.31
C ALA A 255 -20.19 0.18 -3.65
N ARG A 256 -20.04 -1.05 -3.18
CA ARG A 256 -18.79 -1.58 -2.63
C ARG A 256 -17.67 -1.52 -3.64
N ARG A 257 -17.87 -2.05 -4.84
CA ARG A 257 -16.88 -2.11 -5.90
C ARG A 257 -16.46 -0.70 -6.36
N ALA A 258 -17.41 0.21 -6.49
CA ALA A 258 -17.14 1.62 -6.78
C ALA A 258 -16.31 2.27 -5.67
N GLY A 259 -16.67 2.08 -4.41
CA GLY A 259 -15.93 2.60 -3.25
C GLY A 259 -14.49 2.08 -3.17
N ILE A 260 -14.25 0.79 -3.47
CA ILE A 260 -12.90 0.20 -3.50
C ILE A 260 -12.04 0.84 -4.59
N LEU A 261 -12.59 1.16 -5.74
CA LEU A 261 -11.82 1.55 -6.93
C LEU A 261 -11.78 3.07 -7.19
N HIS A 262 -12.61 3.89 -6.51
CA HIS A 262 -12.77 5.32 -6.86
C HIS A 262 -11.46 6.10 -6.92
N ASP A 263 -10.52 5.78 -6.06
CA ASP A 263 -9.23 6.47 -5.91
C ASP A 263 -8.00 5.64 -6.34
N CYS A 264 -8.21 4.50 -7.02
CA CYS A 264 -7.12 3.56 -7.34
C CYS A 264 -5.96 4.19 -8.16
N THR A 265 -6.20 5.28 -8.89
CA THR A 265 -5.19 6.01 -9.66
C THR A 265 -4.74 7.33 -9.01
N LYS A 266 -5.12 7.61 -7.74
CA LYS A 266 -4.92 8.90 -7.05
C LYS A 266 -3.50 9.45 -7.04
N TYR A 267 -2.49 8.59 -7.12
CA TYR A 267 -1.09 8.97 -7.04
C TYR A 267 -0.33 8.87 -8.36
N TRP A 268 -1.05 8.75 -9.46
CA TRP A 268 -0.45 8.74 -10.79
C TRP A 268 -0.04 10.15 -11.22
N GLU A 269 0.93 10.22 -12.09
CA GLU A 269 1.36 11.47 -12.71
C GLU A 269 0.45 11.83 -13.90
N LEU A 270 0.54 13.09 -14.35
CA LEU A 270 -0.32 13.63 -15.41
C LEU A 270 -0.30 12.77 -16.68
N GLU A 271 0.89 12.38 -17.10
CA GLU A 271 1.11 11.59 -18.31
C GLU A 271 0.49 10.20 -18.22
N GLU A 272 0.53 9.57 -17.05
CA GLU A 272 -0.07 8.25 -16.81
C GLU A 272 -1.60 8.32 -16.90
N HIS A 273 -2.21 9.35 -16.29
CA HIS A 273 -3.65 9.58 -16.39
C HIS A 273 -4.07 9.79 -17.84
N LEU A 274 -3.41 10.70 -18.57
CA LEU A 274 -3.74 11.02 -19.94
C LEU A 274 -3.57 9.80 -20.85
N ALA A 275 -2.47 9.05 -20.70
CA ALA A 275 -2.23 7.84 -21.47
C ALA A 275 -3.35 6.79 -21.33
N VAL A 276 -3.87 6.61 -20.12
CA VAL A 276 -4.97 5.67 -19.85
C VAL A 276 -6.30 6.22 -20.39
N CYS A 277 -6.60 7.49 -20.15
CA CYS A 277 -7.81 8.13 -20.66
C CYS A 277 -7.87 8.09 -22.19
N ASP A 278 -6.80 8.46 -22.87
CA ASP A 278 -6.71 8.45 -24.33
C ASP A 278 -6.78 7.00 -24.89
N LYS A 279 -6.09 6.06 -24.24
CA LYS A 279 -6.13 4.63 -24.64
C LYS A 279 -7.56 4.06 -24.64
N TYR A 280 -8.36 4.44 -23.66
CA TYR A 280 -9.71 3.90 -23.46
C TYR A 280 -10.83 4.84 -23.92
N GLY A 281 -10.47 5.96 -24.58
CA GLY A 281 -11.41 6.86 -25.24
C GLY A 281 -12.25 7.71 -24.28
N ALA A 282 -11.74 7.99 -23.07
CA ALA A 282 -12.43 8.89 -22.14
C ALA A 282 -12.44 10.31 -22.71
N GLN A 283 -13.63 10.94 -22.76
CA GLN A 283 -13.76 12.33 -23.21
C GLN A 283 -13.36 13.25 -22.07
N LEU A 284 -12.37 14.09 -22.33
CA LEU A 284 -11.80 15.04 -21.37
C LEU A 284 -11.89 16.45 -21.95
N ASP A 285 -12.29 17.42 -21.15
CA ASP A 285 -12.18 18.82 -21.50
C ASP A 285 -10.76 19.40 -21.22
N ASP A 286 -10.55 20.67 -21.58
CA ASP A 286 -9.25 21.32 -21.44
C ASP A 286 -8.81 21.48 -19.97
N LEU A 287 -9.75 21.70 -19.05
CA LEU A 287 -9.47 21.81 -17.62
C LEU A 287 -9.06 20.43 -17.05
N GLU A 288 -9.79 19.39 -17.39
CA GLU A 288 -9.47 18.02 -16.98
C GLU A 288 -8.09 17.58 -17.49
N ARG A 289 -7.74 17.91 -18.74
CA ARG A 289 -6.43 17.57 -19.33
C ARG A 289 -5.24 18.23 -18.62
N SER A 290 -5.46 19.26 -17.86
CA SER A 290 -4.40 19.98 -17.12
C SER A 290 -4.42 19.77 -15.60
N ALA A 291 -5.50 19.15 -15.07
CA ALA A 291 -5.75 19.08 -13.64
C ALA A 291 -5.68 17.65 -13.11
N VAL A 292 -4.51 17.20 -12.65
CA VAL A 292 -4.27 15.86 -12.08
C VAL A 292 -5.35 15.48 -11.06
N LYS A 293 -5.81 16.46 -10.25
CA LYS A 293 -6.86 16.22 -9.24
C LYS A 293 -8.22 15.82 -9.82
N LEU A 294 -8.52 16.22 -11.05
CA LEU A 294 -9.74 15.81 -11.74
C LEU A 294 -9.55 14.48 -12.49
N LEU A 295 -8.36 14.25 -13.02
CA LEU A 295 -8.05 13.10 -13.87
C LEU A 295 -8.10 11.76 -13.15
N HIS A 296 -7.86 11.71 -11.83
CA HIS A 296 -7.87 10.42 -11.13
C HIS A 296 -9.23 9.73 -11.18
N SER A 297 -10.33 10.47 -11.18
CA SER A 297 -11.68 9.88 -11.35
C SER A 297 -11.89 9.32 -12.75
N LYS A 298 -11.35 9.99 -13.77
CA LYS A 298 -11.47 9.59 -15.18
C LYS A 298 -10.65 8.35 -15.48
N SER A 299 -9.37 8.37 -15.15
CA SER A 299 -8.48 7.22 -15.32
C SER A 299 -8.86 6.05 -14.41
N GLY A 300 -9.30 6.33 -13.17
CA GLY A 300 -9.81 5.31 -12.24
C GLY A 300 -11.02 4.58 -12.79
N ALA A 301 -11.98 5.30 -13.38
CA ALA A 301 -13.13 4.71 -14.06
C ALA A 301 -12.70 3.84 -15.25
N CYS A 302 -11.76 4.31 -16.07
CA CYS A 302 -11.21 3.52 -17.17
C CYS A 302 -10.56 2.22 -16.68
N ILE A 303 -9.74 2.29 -15.63
CA ILE A 303 -9.13 1.10 -15.01
C ILE A 303 -10.20 0.16 -14.44
N ALA A 304 -11.21 0.69 -13.75
CA ALA A 304 -12.31 -0.10 -13.22
C ALA A 304 -12.99 -0.93 -14.31
N ARG A 305 -13.36 -0.32 -15.43
CA ARG A 305 -14.07 -0.99 -16.53
C ARG A 305 -13.15 -1.91 -17.34
N GLU A 306 -12.00 -1.41 -17.78
CA GLU A 306 -11.18 -2.10 -18.78
C GLU A 306 -10.25 -3.16 -18.16
N VAL A 307 -9.77 -2.93 -16.96
CA VAL A 307 -8.87 -3.86 -16.26
C VAL A 307 -9.66 -4.79 -15.34
N PHE A 308 -10.54 -4.23 -14.52
CA PHE A 308 -11.30 -5.02 -13.53
C PHE A 308 -12.66 -5.50 -14.01
N GLY A 309 -13.11 -5.09 -15.21
CA GLY A 309 -14.34 -5.57 -15.82
C GLY A 309 -15.61 -5.08 -15.12
N GLU A 310 -15.51 -3.93 -14.44
CA GLU A 310 -16.66 -3.34 -13.75
C GLU A 310 -17.73 -2.89 -14.75
N PRO A 311 -19.02 -3.00 -14.38
CA PRO A 311 -20.12 -2.57 -15.21
C PRO A 311 -20.18 -1.05 -15.36
N GLU A 312 -20.99 -0.59 -16.31
CA GLU A 312 -21.09 0.84 -16.67
C GLU A 312 -21.55 1.69 -15.48
N GLU A 313 -22.40 1.18 -14.61
CA GLU A 313 -22.87 1.89 -13.42
C GLU A 313 -21.72 2.23 -12.46
N VAL A 314 -20.78 1.29 -12.24
CA VAL A 314 -19.58 1.50 -11.44
C VAL A 314 -18.63 2.47 -12.14
N PHE A 315 -18.45 2.31 -13.46
CA PHE A 315 -17.67 3.25 -14.27
C PHE A 315 -18.17 4.68 -14.10
N GLN A 316 -19.46 4.91 -14.30
CA GLN A 316 -20.06 6.23 -14.21
C GLN A 316 -19.95 6.82 -12.80
N ALA A 317 -20.20 6.02 -11.76
CA ALA A 317 -20.06 6.47 -10.38
C ALA A 317 -18.61 6.97 -10.11
N ILE A 318 -17.59 6.19 -10.51
CA ILE A 318 -16.20 6.58 -10.35
C ILE A 318 -15.86 7.79 -11.23
N PHE A 319 -16.33 7.84 -12.47
CA PHE A 319 -16.02 8.91 -13.42
C PHE A 319 -16.45 10.30 -12.92
N TRP A 320 -17.58 10.36 -12.19
CA TRP A 320 -18.17 11.60 -11.72
C TRP A 320 -17.96 11.90 -10.23
N HIS A 321 -17.30 11.04 -9.48
CA HIS A 321 -17.20 11.24 -8.03
C HIS A 321 -16.44 12.51 -7.59
N THR A 322 -15.67 13.12 -8.48
CA THR A 322 -14.89 14.35 -8.16
C THR A 322 -15.65 15.62 -8.52
N THR A 323 -16.28 15.66 -9.68
CA THR A 323 -16.94 16.87 -10.19
C THR A 323 -18.44 16.88 -9.96
N GLY A 324 -19.06 15.72 -9.83
CA GLY A 324 -20.49 15.56 -10.04
C GLY A 324 -20.87 15.84 -11.50
N LYS A 325 -22.14 15.85 -11.78
CA LYS A 325 -22.80 16.29 -13.04
C LYS A 325 -24.29 16.54 -12.80
N ALA A 326 -24.95 17.20 -13.75
CA ALA A 326 -26.43 17.23 -13.76
C ALA A 326 -27.00 15.80 -13.86
N ASP A 327 -28.17 15.59 -13.27
CA ASP A 327 -28.91 14.33 -13.31
C ASP A 327 -28.10 13.08 -12.93
N MET A 328 -27.44 13.14 -11.78
CA MET A 328 -26.69 11.99 -11.24
C MET A 328 -27.64 10.85 -10.87
N THR A 329 -27.25 9.63 -11.25
CA THR A 329 -27.92 8.40 -10.80
C THR A 329 -27.75 8.21 -9.29
N LEU A 330 -28.54 7.32 -8.70
CA LEU A 330 -28.47 7.03 -7.27
C LEU A 330 -27.07 6.54 -6.84
N LEU A 331 -26.44 5.67 -7.62
CA LEU A 331 -25.10 5.16 -7.31
C LEU A 331 -24.02 6.25 -7.42
N GLU A 332 -24.11 7.14 -8.40
CA GLU A 332 -23.22 8.28 -8.56
C GLU A 332 -23.31 9.22 -7.35
N LYS A 333 -24.54 9.56 -6.89
CA LYS A 333 -24.76 10.37 -5.67
C LYS A 333 -24.19 9.69 -4.42
N ILE A 334 -24.44 8.38 -4.27
CA ILE A 334 -23.94 7.60 -3.15
C ILE A 334 -22.41 7.63 -3.08
N LEU A 335 -21.72 7.39 -4.18
CA LEU A 335 -20.26 7.39 -4.17
C LEU A 335 -19.68 8.78 -3.91
N TYR A 336 -20.25 9.82 -4.54
CA TYR A 336 -19.85 11.21 -4.33
C TYR A 336 -19.94 11.60 -2.84
N ILE A 337 -21.06 11.32 -2.20
CA ILE A 337 -21.28 11.64 -0.79
C ILE A 337 -20.47 10.75 0.13
N ALA A 338 -20.32 9.46 -0.16
CA ALA A 338 -19.50 8.56 0.64
C ALA A 338 -18.04 9.00 0.69
N ASP A 339 -17.45 9.40 -0.45
CA ASP A 339 -16.09 9.97 -0.49
C ASP A 339 -15.99 11.28 0.31
N TYR A 340 -17.03 12.11 0.24
CA TYR A 340 -17.04 13.42 0.89
C TYR A 340 -17.11 13.33 2.43
N MET A 341 -17.84 12.32 2.99
CA MET A 341 -18.17 12.27 4.41
C MET A 341 -17.62 11.06 5.17
N GLU A 342 -16.82 10.19 4.55
CA GLU A 342 -16.30 8.97 5.18
C GLU A 342 -15.63 9.27 6.55
N PRO A 343 -15.46 8.27 7.45
CA PRO A 343 -15.07 8.51 8.85
C PRO A 343 -13.73 9.25 9.06
N CYS A 344 -12.79 9.18 8.09
CA CYS A 344 -11.52 9.90 8.20
C CYS A 344 -11.63 11.39 7.83
N ARG A 345 -12.74 11.82 7.23
CA ARG A 345 -12.97 13.23 6.86
C ARG A 345 -13.25 14.09 8.09
N LYS A 346 -12.55 15.22 8.19
CA LYS A 346 -12.67 16.18 9.27
C LYS A 346 -12.64 17.59 8.67
N PHE A 347 -13.80 18.21 8.60
CA PHE A 347 -13.97 19.60 8.19
C PHE A 347 -15.26 20.15 8.79
N ASP A 348 -15.41 21.48 8.84
CA ASP A 348 -16.58 22.13 9.38
C ASP A 348 -17.81 21.77 8.55
N GLY A 349 -18.87 21.26 9.20
CA GLY A 349 -20.10 20.82 8.54
C GLY A 349 -20.16 19.34 8.16
N VAL A 350 -19.07 18.54 8.34
CA VAL A 350 -19.08 17.11 7.96
C VAL A 350 -20.15 16.32 8.72
N ASP A 351 -20.40 16.62 9.98
CA ASP A 351 -21.43 15.91 10.77
C ASP A 351 -22.83 16.24 10.27
N LYS A 352 -23.09 17.47 9.87
CA LYS A 352 -24.33 17.87 9.22
C LYS A 352 -24.52 17.15 7.88
N MET A 353 -23.46 17.05 7.10
CA MET A 353 -23.50 16.28 5.85
C MET A 353 -23.83 14.80 6.08
N ARG A 354 -23.26 14.19 7.13
CA ARG A 354 -23.59 12.81 7.54
C ARG A 354 -25.06 12.65 7.89
N GLU A 355 -25.66 13.59 8.64
CA GLU A 355 -27.08 13.57 8.94
C GLU A 355 -27.94 13.65 7.67
N LEU A 356 -27.59 14.59 6.77
CA LEU A 356 -28.30 14.75 5.50
C LEU A 356 -28.17 13.53 4.60
N ALA A 357 -27.00 12.93 4.50
CA ALA A 357 -26.78 11.77 3.65
C ALA A 357 -27.72 10.60 3.97
N TYR A 358 -28.19 10.49 5.20
CA TYR A 358 -29.13 9.45 5.63
C TYR A 358 -30.59 9.90 5.70
N SER A 359 -30.87 11.21 5.60
CA SER A 359 -32.22 11.77 5.64
C SER A 359 -32.71 12.31 4.31
N ASP A 360 -31.84 12.99 3.56
CA ASP A 360 -32.12 13.60 2.24
C ASP A 360 -30.82 13.67 1.43
N LEU A 361 -30.63 12.69 0.52
CA LEU A 361 -29.41 12.55 -0.24
C LEU A 361 -29.18 13.74 -1.21
N ASP A 362 -30.26 14.32 -1.77
CA ASP A 362 -30.14 15.46 -2.69
C ASP A 362 -29.74 16.75 -1.95
N LYS A 363 -30.22 16.95 -0.72
CA LYS A 363 -29.71 18.03 0.15
C LYS A 363 -28.25 17.82 0.53
N ALA A 364 -27.84 16.58 0.82
CA ALA A 364 -26.43 16.28 1.06
C ALA A 364 -25.56 16.58 -0.17
N MET A 365 -26.04 16.23 -1.37
CA MET A 365 -25.39 16.56 -2.64
C MET A 365 -25.26 18.07 -2.82
N LEU A 366 -26.36 18.84 -2.65
CA LEU A 366 -26.33 20.30 -2.78
C LEU A 366 -25.34 20.94 -1.78
N MET A 367 -25.34 20.45 -0.53
CA MET A 367 -24.36 20.92 0.48
C MET A 367 -22.93 20.65 0.04
N GLY A 368 -22.61 19.43 -0.42
CA GLY A 368 -21.26 19.06 -0.85
C GLY A 368 -20.78 19.86 -2.08
N VAL A 369 -21.68 20.08 -3.04
CA VAL A 369 -21.37 20.91 -4.22
C VAL A 369 -21.14 22.37 -3.83
N ASN A 370 -21.98 22.96 -2.96
CA ASN A 370 -21.79 24.32 -2.45
C ASN A 370 -20.45 24.48 -1.74
N MET A 371 -20.10 23.58 -0.84
CA MET A 371 -18.80 23.61 -0.15
C MET A 371 -17.63 23.52 -1.14
N THR A 372 -17.76 22.71 -2.18
CA THR A 372 -16.74 22.62 -3.23
C THR A 372 -16.62 23.95 -4.01
N VAL A 373 -17.73 24.56 -4.37
CA VAL A 373 -17.77 25.86 -5.08
C VAL A 373 -17.17 26.98 -4.22
N GLU A 374 -17.48 27.00 -2.92
CA GLU A 374 -16.95 27.95 -1.96
C GLU A 374 -15.44 27.79 -1.80
N ASP A 375 -14.92 26.58 -1.52
CA ASP A 375 -13.47 26.30 -1.39
C ASP A 375 -12.70 26.71 -2.65
N MET A 376 -13.22 26.35 -3.83
CA MET A 376 -12.58 26.69 -5.09
C MET A 376 -12.57 28.20 -5.36
N THR A 377 -13.67 28.90 -5.02
CA THR A 377 -13.79 30.35 -5.15
C THR A 377 -12.81 31.06 -4.22
N GLU A 378 -12.75 30.66 -2.94
CA GLU A 378 -11.82 31.23 -1.96
C GLU A 378 -10.35 31.05 -2.39
N ARG A 379 -10.04 29.92 -2.99
CA ARG A 379 -8.69 29.60 -3.48
C ARG A 379 -8.37 30.17 -4.86
N GLY A 380 -9.33 30.81 -5.52
CA GLY A 380 -9.15 31.37 -6.87
C GLY A 380 -8.83 30.31 -7.93
N VAL A 381 -9.34 29.06 -7.77
CA VAL A 381 -9.15 27.97 -8.74
C VAL A 381 -10.37 27.84 -9.64
N PRO A 382 -10.20 27.46 -10.92
CA PRO A 382 -11.34 27.25 -11.82
C PRO A 382 -12.29 26.17 -11.30
N ILE A 383 -13.59 26.47 -11.33
CA ILE A 383 -14.64 25.52 -11.00
C ILE A 383 -15.04 24.79 -12.27
N HIS A 384 -15.09 23.48 -12.22
CA HIS A 384 -15.48 22.65 -13.37
C HIS A 384 -16.94 22.87 -13.75
N ALA A 385 -17.23 22.93 -15.06
CA ALA A 385 -18.59 23.18 -15.57
C ALA A 385 -19.59 22.14 -15.07
N ASN A 386 -19.20 20.87 -14.93
CA ASN A 386 -20.07 19.81 -14.42
C ASN A 386 -20.42 19.99 -12.93
N THR A 387 -19.53 20.60 -12.12
CA THR A 387 -19.82 20.94 -10.71
C THR A 387 -20.91 22.02 -10.64
N LEU A 388 -20.82 23.06 -11.47
CA LEU A 388 -21.85 24.09 -11.59
C LEU A 388 -23.17 23.47 -12.14
N GLY A 389 -23.08 22.61 -13.15
CA GLY A 389 -24.24 21.92 -13.70
C GLY A 389 -24.95 21.00 -12.68
N ALA A 390 -24.18 20.35 -11.77
CA ALA A 390 -24.75 19.58 -10.68
C ALA A 390 -25.52 20.48 -9.69
N HIS A 391 -24.94 21.63 -9.34
CA HIS A 391 -25.59 22.64 -8.50
C HIS A 391 -26.91 23.11 -9.12
N ASP A 392 -26.85 23.62 -10.34
CA ASP A 392 -27.99 24.21 -11.02
C ASP A 392 -29.11 23.20 -11.21
N TRP A 393 -28.76 21.98 -11.58
CA TRP A 393 -29.74 20.88 -11.70
C TRP A 393 -30.47 20.59 -10.38
N LEU A 394 -29.74 20.50 -9.25
CA LEU A 394 -30.37 20.27 -7.94
C LEU A 394 -31.30 21.42 -7.54
N VAL A 395 -30.91 22.67 -7.79
CA VAL A 395 -31.74 23.83 -7.51
C VAL A 395 -32.98 23.85 -8.38
N GLU A 396 -32.88 23.52 -9.68
CA GLU A 396 -34.01 23.38 -10.60
C GLU A 396 -34.97 22.27 -10.18
N GLN A 397 -34.49 21.21 -9.52
CA GLN A 397 -35.36 20.17 -8.93
C GLN A 397 -36.01 20.62 -7.61
N GLY A 398 -35.80 21.86 -7.18
CA GLY A 398 -36.39 22.42 -5.96
C GLY A 398 -35.65 22.02 -4.67
N VAL A 399 -34.42 21.49 -4.76
CA VAL A 399 -33.62 21.20 -3.58
C VAL A 399 -33.11 22.51 -2.95
N THR A 400 -33.36 22.70 -1.67
CA THR A 400 -32.95 23.91 -0.92
C THR A 400 -32.39 23.54 0.46
N LEU A 401 -31.48 24.39 0.98
CA LEU A 401 -30.88 24.26 2.30
C LEU A 401 -31.44 25.30 3.29
N GLU A 402 -32.44 26.11 2.90
CA GLU A 402 -32.95 27.26 3.70
C GLU A 402 -33.62 26.85 5.03
N ASP A 403 -34.04 25.61 5.19
CA ASP A 403 -34.73 25.10 6.39
C ASP A 403 -33.79 24.41 7.41
N MET A 404 -32.47 24.70 7.38
CA MET A 404 -31.49 23.97 8.18
C MET A 404 -30.79 24.81 9.24
#